data_b480cde4659a236c466ce6fc968f579f
#
_entry.id   b480cde4659a236c466ce6fc968f579f
#
_cell.length_a   1.000
_cell.length_b   1.000
_cell.length_c   1.000
_cell.angle_alpha   90.00
_cell.angle_beta   90.00
_cell.angle_gamma   90.00
#
_symmetry.space_group_name_H-M   'P 1'
#
loop_
_entity.id
_entity.type
_entity.pdbx_description
1 polymer ?
#
loop_
_entity_poly.entity_id
_entity_poly.type
_entity_poly.pdbx_seq_one_letter_code
_entity_poly.pdbx_strand_id
1 'polypeptide(L)'
;ANNCPFKVRRFNWADYTGADSFPNNRDQQMVGKLDPVVEQMNDDLTRMVLNPDVTVRSRGVIEKCSFCFQRLQAAKLEAKKQDRPLADGDAKTACQTACSANAIVFGNVRDKESEIAQVRANNASRSYYVLEQLHVLPNVSYLAKVRNTDEVIESESHHAAPAAEHAPATHGETAPAHH
;
A
#
# COMPACT_ATOMS: atom_id res chain seq x y z
N ALA A 1 5.39 9.60 -3.94
CA ALA A 1 5.02 8.19 -4.17
C ALA A 1 6.16 7.39 -4.82
N ASN A 2 6.82 7.96 -5.82
CA ASN A 2 7.81 7.22 -6.64
C ASN A 2 9.05 6.74 -5.86
N ASN A 3 9.46 7.46 -4.83
CA ASN A 3 10.63 7.11 -4.01
C ASN A 3 10.35 6.01 -2.97
N CYS A 4 9.11 5.54 -2.85
CA CYS A 4 8.80 4.47 -1.92
C CYS A 4 9.35 3.13 -2.46
N PRO A 5 10.30 2.48 -1.78
CA PRO A 5 10.89 1.22 -2.25
C PRO A 5 9.87 0.08 -2.25
N PHE A 6 8.91 0.11 -1.35
CA PHE A 6 7.83 -0.90 -1.25
C PHE A 6 6.72 -0.71 -2.27
N LYS A 7 6.67 0.40 -3.01
CA LYS A 7 5.61 0.73 -3.98
C LYS A 7 4.18 0.68 -3.42
N VAL A 8 4.03 0.88 -2.12
CA VAL A 8 2.74 0.79 -1.42
C VAL A 8 1.95 2.10 -1.42
N ARG A 9 2.57 3.19 -1.85
CA ARG A 9 1.94 4.51 -1.93
C ARG A 9 1.25 4.66 -3.27
N ARG A 10 -0.08 4.80 -3.24
CA ARG A 10 -0.92 4.93 -4.43
C ARG A 10 -1.30 6.39 -4.63
N PHE A 11 -0.97 6.91 -5.79
CA PHE A 11 -1.36 8.25 -6.20
C PHE A 11 -2.73 8.18 -6.87
N ASN A 12 -3.65 9.05 -6.46
CA ASN A 12 -4.96 9.14 -7.07
C ASN A 12 -4.90 10.07 -8.29
N TRP A 13 -5.03 9.48 -9.48
CA TRP A 13 -5.04 10.19 -10.76
C TRP A 13 -6.43 10.66 -11.17
N ALA A 14 -7.47 9.98 -10.68
CA ALA A 14 -8.84 10.24 -11.07
C ALA A 14 -9.52 11.18 -10.09
N ASP A 15 -10.36 12.04 -10.63
CA ASP A 15 -11.34 12.78 -9.88
C ASP A 15 -12.65 12.00 -9.90
N TYR A 16 -12.90 11.24 -8.84
CA TYR A 16 -14.05 10.34 -8.79
C TYR A 16 -15.38 11.05 -8.62
N THR A 17 -15.37 12.29 -8.16
CA THR A 17 -16.61 12.88 -7.72
C THR A 17 -16.85 14.28 -8.19
N GLY A 18 -15.85 15.05 -8.61
CA GLY A 18 -16.08 16.49 -8.55
C GLY A 18 -16.72 16.91 -7.20
N ALA A 19 -16.98 15.93 -6.33
CA ALA A 19 -17.50 16.09 -4.98
C ALA A 19 -16.35 16.38 -4.05
N ASP A 20 -15.52 17.32 -4.41
CA ASP A 20 -14.61 17.90 -3.46
C ASP A 20 -15.46 18.66 -2.43
N SER A 21 -15.21 18.34 -1.17
CA SER A 21 -15.87 18.96 -0.03
C SER A 21 -15.60 20.46 0.06
N PHE A 22 -14.66 20.96 -0.75
CA PHE A 22 -14.27 22.37 -0.76
C PHE A 22 -15.00 23.15 -1.86
N PRO A 23 -15.79 24.17 -1.49
CA PRO A 23 -16.52 25.01 -2.47
C PRO A 23 -15.62 25.62 -3.56
N ASN A 24 -14.34 25.77 -3.26
CA ASN A 24 -13.36 26.38 -4.15
C ASN A 24 -13.02 25.54 -5.38
N ASN A 25 -13.29 24.23 -5.34
CA ASN A 25 -13.08 23.36 -6.50
C ASN A 25 -14.20 23.45 -7.54
N ARG A 26 -15.24 24.22 -7.23
CA ARG A 26 -16.26 24.65 -8.20
C ARG A 26 -15.81 25.84 -9.05
N ASP A 27 -14.65 26.42 -8.72
CA ASP A 27 -14.11 27.54 -9.49
C ASP A 27 -13.60 27.04 -10.84
N GLN A 28 -14.39 27.28 -11.88
CA GLN A 28 -14.07 26.91 -13.26
C GLN A 28 -12.76 27.55 -13.75
N GLN A 29 -12.28 28.61 -13.11
CA GLN A 29 -11.00 29.24 -13.46
C GLN A 29 -9.80 28.39 -12.99
N MET A 30 -9.96 27.67 -11.88
CA MET A 30 -8.89 26.82 -11.32
C MET A 30 -8.91 25.40 -11.86
N VAL A 31 -10.08 24.83 -12.09
CA VAL A 31 -10.24 23.39 -12.43
C VAL A 31 -10.64 23.16 -13.89
N GLY A 32 -11.02 24.23 -14.62
CA GLY A 32 -11.58 24.13 -15.94
C GLY A 32 -13.06 23.71 -15.94
N LYS A 33 -13.59 23.43 -17.12
CA LYS A 33 -14.98 23.00 -17.26
C LYS A 33 -15.12 21.56 -16.75
N LEU A 34 -15.93 21.37 -15.72
CA LEU A 34 -16.24 20.05 -15.19
C LEU A 34 -17.08 19.26 -16.20
N ASP A 35 -16.93 17.95 -16.17
CA ASP A 35 -17.83 17.05 -16.89
C ASP A 35 -19.26 17.26 -16.35
N PRO A 36 -20.29 17.34 -17.21
CA PRO A 36 -21.67 17.52 -16.77
C PRO A 36 -22.17 16.48 -15.76
N VAL A 37 -21.67 15.25 -15.85
CA VAL A 37 -22.01 14.18 -14.89
C VAL A 37 -21.41 14.49 -13.52
N VAL A 38 -20.18 14.99 -13.49
CA VAL A 38 -19.49 15.39 -12.27
C VAL A 38 -20.14 16.61 -11.63
N GLU A 39 -20.62 17.53 -12.45
CA GLU A 39 -21.35 18.73 -11.98
C GLU A 39 -22.69 18.35 -11.34
N GLN A 40 -23.40 17.39 -11.90
CA GLN A 40 -24.66 16.86 -11.34
C GLN A 40 -24.46 16.18 -9.99
N MET A 41 -23.33 15.55 -9.75
CA MET A 41 -23.03 14.87 -8.47
C MET A 41 -22.61 15.84 -7.36
N ASN A 42 -22.55 17.13 -7.63
CA ASN A 42 -22.11 18.15 -6.69
C ASN A 42 -23.25 18.87 -5.97
N ASP A 43 -24.49 18.49 -6.18
CA ASP A 43 -25.61 19.04 -5.42
C ASP A 43 -25.67 18.47 -4.00
N ASP A 44 -26.24 19.22 -3.08
CA ASP A 44 -26.27 18.84 -1.67
C ASP A 44 -27.10 17.57 -1.43
N LEU A 45 -28.14 17.33 -2.23
CA LEU A 45 -28.99 16.14 -2.12
C LEU A 45 -28.22 14.89 -2.52
N THR A 46 -27.46 14.92 -3.60
CA THR A 46 -26.64 13.80 -4.03
C THR A 46 -25.56 13.50 -3.01
N ARG A 47 -24.98 14.51 -2.37
CA ARG A 47 -24.01 14.34 -1.28
C ARG A 47 -24.61 13.63 -0.06
N MET A 48 -25.87 13.85 0.24
CA MET A 48 -26.53 13.23 1.39
C MET A 48 -26.69 11.71 1.25
N VAL A 49 -26.64 11.15 0.04
CA VAL A 49 -26.70 9.70 -0.18
C VAL A 49 -25.34 9.02 -0.08
N LEU A 50 -24.26 9.81 -0.01
CA LEU A 50 -22.91 9.26 0.17
C LEU A 50 -22.73 8.76 1.60
N ASN A 51 -21.99 7.67 1.77
CA ASN A 51 -21.65 7.17 3.09
C ASN A 51 -20.74 8.17 3.82
N PRO A 52 -21.16 8.77 4.94
CA PRO A 52 -20.37 9.76 5.67
C PRO A 52 -19.08 9.19 6.27
N ASP A 53 -18.99 7.89 6.46
CA ASP A 53 -17.80 7.21 6.99
C ASP A 53 -16.71 6.98 5.92
N VAL A 54 -17.02 7.25 4.66
CA VAL A 54 -16.09 7.09 3.54
C VAL A 54 -15.66 8.46 3.02
N THR A 55 -14.37 8.75 3.14
CA THR A 55 -13.79 9.94 2.51
C THR A 55 -13.55 9.66 1.04
N VAL A 56 -14.18 10.44 0.16
CA VAL A 56 -13.87 10.42 -1.25
C VAL A 56 -12.68 11.34 -1.49
N ARG A 57 -11.60 10.78 -2.05
CA ARG A 57 -10.33 11.47 -2.24
C ARG A 57 -10.33 12.22 -3.55
N SER A 58 -9.80 13.44 -3.52
CA SER A 58 -9.56 14.22 -4.71
C SER A 58 -8.36 13.71 -5.50
N ARG A 59 -8.25 14.15 -6.75
CA ARG A 59 -7.05 13.90 -7.56
C ARG A 59 -5.80 14.47 -6.89
N GLY A 60 -4.69 13.76 -6.97
CA GLY A 60 -3.40 14.16 -6.41
C GLY A 60 -3.15 13.69 -4.99
N VAL A 61 -4.13 13.09 -4.32
CA VAL A 61 -3.94 12.51 -2.98
C VAL A 61 -3.16 11.20 -3.06
N ILE A 62 -2.23 11.01 -2.14
CA ILE A 62 -1.43 9.80 -2.01
C ILE A 62 -1.93 9.00 -0.82
N GLU A 63 -2.24 7.73 -1.06
CA GLU A 63 -2.76 6.83 -0.05
C GLU A 63 -1.86 5.63 0.16
N LYS A 64 -1.89 5.11 1.36
CA LYS A 64 -1.30 3.82 1.71
C LYS A 64 -2.13 3.11 2.76
N CYS A 65 -1.84 1.84 3.01
CA CYS A 65 -2.45 1.12 4.12
C CYS A 65 -2.19 1.83 5.45
N SER A 66 -3.26 2.07 6.22
CA SER A 66 -3.24 2.67 7.57
C SER A 66 -3.54 1.64 8.66
N PHE A 67 -3.47 0.34 8.37
CA PHE A 67 -3.90 -0.74 9.26
C PHE A 67 -5.37 -0.60 9.72
N CYS A 68 -6.25 -0.16 8.82
CA CYS A 68 -7.66 0.08 9.12
C CYS A 68 -7.86 1.01 10.34
N PHE A 69 -7.26 2.19 10.27
CA PHE A 69 -7.29 3.18 11.34
C PHE A 69 -8.70 3.39 11.94
N GLN A 70 -9.72 3.48 11.10
CA GLN A 70 -11.12 3.66 11.53
C GLN A 70 -11.59 2.49 12.40
N ARG A 71 -11.30 1.24 12.01
CA ARG A 71 -11.64 0.05 12.80
C ARG A 71 -10.90 0.01 14.14
N LEU A 72 -9.64 0.40 14.13
CA LEU A 72 -8.84 0.49 15.35
C LEU A 72 -9.39 1.55 16.31
N GLN A 73 -9.80 2.72 15.79
CA GLN A 73 -10.41 3.76 16.63
C GLN A 73 -11.79 3.33 17.17
N ALA A 74 -12.60 2.65 16.36
CA ALA A 74 -13.88 2.09 16.81
C ALA A 74 -13.68 1.09 17.96
N ALA A 75 -12.72 0.17 17.82
CA ALA A 75 -12.40 -0.79 18.88
C ALA A 75 -11.91 -0.11 20.16
N LYS A 76 -11.05 0.92 20.04
CA LYS A 76 -10.61 1.72 21.20
C LYS A 76 -11.76 2.44 21.88
N LEU A 77 -12.69 3.01 21.12
CA LEU A 77 -13.86 3.69 21.65
C LEU A 77 -14.76 2.72 22.41
N GLU A 78 -14.97 1.52 21.85
CA GLU A 78 -15.78 0.50 22.50
C GLU A 78 -15.16 -0.01 23.80
N ALA A 79 -13.85 -0.28 23.80
CA ALA A 79 -13.12 -0.64 25.01
C ALA A 79 -13.21 0.46 26.09
N LYS A 80 -13.12 1.74 25.68
CA LYS A 80 -13.28 2.88 26.58
C LYS A 80 -14.69 2.98 27.16
N LYS A 81 -15.74 2.72 26.37
CA LYS A 81 -17.12 2.68 26.87
C LYS A 81 -17.33 1.60 27.91
N GLN A 82 -16.58 0.50 27.79
CA GLN A 82 -16.63 -0.63 28.71
C GLN A 82 -15.66 -0.48 29.89
N ASP A 83 -15.00 0.67 30.01
CA ASP A 83 -14.00 0.98 31.04
C ASP A 83 -12.90 -0.10 31.18
N ARG A 84 -12.43 -0.61 30.05
CA ARG A 84 -11.37 -1.61 29.98
C ARG A 84 -10.28 -1.22 28.96
N PRO A 85 -9.05 -1.74 29.11
CA PRO A 85 -8.03 -1.59 28.08
C PRO A 85 -8.42 -2.32 26.81
N LEU A 86 -7.86 -1.87 25.66
CA LEU A 86 -7.99 -2.57 24.39
C LEU A 86 -7.31 -3.94 24.50
N ALA A 87 -8.08 -5.01 24.30
CA ALA A 87 -7.56 -6.37 24.31
C ALA A 87 -7.10 -6.82 22.91
N ASP A 88 -6.25 -7.84 22.88
CA ASP A 88 -5.85 -8.46 21.61
C ASP A 88 -7.09 -9.07 20.91
N GLY A 89 -7.20 -8.87 19.61
CA GLY A 89 -8.35 -9.32 18.83
C GLY A 89 -9.58 -8.40 18.80
N ASP A 90 -9.66 -7.35 19.66
CA ASP A 90 -10.74 -6.36 19.61
C ASP A 90 -10.76 -5.61 18.28
N ALA A 91 -9.60 -5.33 17.73
CA ALA A 91 -9.44 -4.67 16.45
C ALA A 91 -8.99 -5.66 15.38
N LYS A 92 -9.81 -5.87 14.36
CA LYS A 92 -9.46 -6.69 13.19
C LYS A 92 -9.41 -5.83 11.94
N THR A 93 -8.32 -5.98 11.18
CA THR A 93 -8.22 -5.32 9.88
C THR A 93 -9.18 -5.95 8.86
N ALA A 94 -9.59 -5.19 7.85
CA ALA A 94 -10.49 -5.70 6.81
C ALA A 94 -9.88 -6.90 6.05
N CYS A 95 -8.58 -6.85 5.76
CA CYS A 95 -7.87 -7.95 5.11
C CYS A 95 -7.81 -9.21 6.01
N GLN A 96 -7.61 -9.05 7.31
CA GLN A 96 -7.67 -10.16 8.27
C GLN A 96 -9.06 -10.80 8.29
N THR A 97 -10.12 -9.98 8.34
CA THR A 97 -11.50 -10.47 8.35
C THR A 97 -11.88 -11.18 7.04
N ALA A 98 -11.36 -10.71 5.90
CA ALA A 98 -11.63 -11.29 4.59
C ALA A 98 -10.79 -12.55 4.28
N CYS A 99 -9.76 -12.83 5.08
CA CYS A 99 -8.87 -13.96 4.84
C CYS A 99 -9.49 -15.27 5.33
N SER A 100 -10.03 -16.07 4.42
CA SER A 100 -10.62 -17.38 4.74
C SER A 100 -9.60 -18.40 5.29
N ALA A 101 -8.31 -18.21 4.96
CA ALA A 101 -7.24 -19.08 5.43
C ALA A 101 -6.68 -18.67 6.81
N ASN A 102 -7.19 -17.60 7.44
CA ASN A 102 -6.66 -17.03 8.67
C ASN A 102 -5.14 -16.78 8.64
N ALA A 103 -4.61 -16.43 7.47
CA ALA A 103 -3.18 -16.26 7.25
C ALA A 103 -2.66 -14.88 7.66
N ILE A 104 -3.53 -13.97 8.09
CA ILE A 104 -3.19 -12.60 8.48
C ILE A 104 -3.48 -12.41 9.95
N VAL A 105 -2.43 -12.12 10.71
CA VAL A 105 -2.53 -11.80 12.14
C VAL A 105 -2.20 -10.33 12.34
N PHE A 106 -3.02 -9.63 13.10
CA PHE A 106 -2.87 -8.21 13.41
C PHE A 106 -3.00 -7.98 14.92
N GLY A 107 -2.08 -7.26 15.51
CA GLY A 107 -2.10 -6.97 16.95
C GLY A 107 -0.95 -6.09 17.39
N ASN A 108 -0.78 -5.95 18.69
CA ASN A 108 0.28 -5.18 19.31
C ASN A 108 1.55 -6.02 19.51
N VAL A 109 2.57 -5.78 18.70
CA VAL A 109 3.86 -6.53 18.76
C VAL A 109 4.62 -6.33 20.07
N ARG A 110 4.31 -5.27 20.82
CA ARG A 110 4.97 -5.00 22.11
C ARG A 110 4.31 -5.74 23.29
N ASP A 111 3.12 -6.22 23.09
CA ASP A 111 2.44 -7.08 24.02
C ASP A 111 2.87 -8.53 23.79
N LYS A 112 3.60 -9.10 24.72
CA LYS A 112 4.16 -10.44 24.61
C LYS A 112 3.08 -11.54 24.60
N GLU A 113 1.92 -11.25 25.16
CA GLU A 113 0.79 -12.17 25.21
C GLU A 113 -0.08 -12.09 23.96
N SER A 114 0.14 -11.10 23.09
CA SER A 114 -0.63 -10.96 21.86
C SER A 114 -0.33 -12.10 20.87
N GLU A 115 -1.32 -12.47 20.08
CA GLU A 115 -1.21 -13.50 19.04
C GLU A 115 -0.05 -13.20 18.07
N ILE A 116 0.08 -11.94 17.63
CA ILE A 116 1.15 -11.54 16.70
C ILE A 116 2.56 -11.72 17.31
N ALA A 117 2.73 -11.43 18.59
CA ALA A 117 4.02 -11.60 19.25
C ALA A 117 4.38 -13.08 19.37
N GLN A 118 3.41 -13.91 19.74
CA GLN A 118 3.57 -15.37 19.80
C GLN A 118 3.87 -15.99 18.43
N VAL A 119 3.11 -15.57 17.40
CA VAL A 119 3.37 -16.06 16.02
C VAL A 119 4.77 -15.72 15.56
N ARG A 120 5.27 -14.51 15.85
CA ARG A 120 6.64 -14.11 15.52
C ARG A 120 7.68 -14.92 16.29
N ALA A 121 7.47 -15.13 17.59
CA ALA A 121 8.39 -15.90 18.44
C ALA A 121 8.46 -17.35 18.00
N ASN A 122 7.31 -17.99 17.77
CA ASN A 122 7.22 -19.39 17.40
C ASN A 122 7.72 -19.69 15.98
N ASN A 123 7.76 -18.67 15.12
CA ASN A 123 8.18 -18.82 13.72
C ASN A 123 9.41 -17.95 13.39
N ALA A 124 10.29 -17.70 14.36
CA ALA A 124 11.44 -16.82 14.17
C ALA A 124 12.33 -17.24 12.98
N SER A 125 12.52 -18.57 12.77
CA SER A 125 13.31 -19.09 11.65
C SER A 125 12.69 -18.91 10.27
N ARG A 126 11.38 -18.66 10.22
CA ARG A 126 10.62 -18.49 8.97
C ARG A 126 10.21 -17.05 8.74
N SER A 127 10.32 -16.22 9.76
CA SER A 127 9.89 -14.81 9.69
C SER A 127 10.92 -13.98 8.95
N TYR A 128 10.47 -13.18 7.99
CA TYR A 128 11.32 -12.26 7.25
C TYR A 128 10.59 -10.96 6.93
N TYR A 129 11.34 -9.93 6.60
CA TYR A 129 10.83 -8.64 6.13
C TYR A 129 11.18 -8.43 4.66
N VAL A 130 10.28 -7.82 3.92
CA VAL A 130 10.56 -7.45 2.54
C VAL A 130 11.60 -6.32 2.53
N LEU A 131 12.58 -6.43 1.66
CA LEU A 131 13.67 -5.46 1.48
C LEU A 131 14.48 -5.21 2.77
N GLU A 132 14.82 -6.28 3.50
CA GLU A 132 15.61 -6.19 4.72
C GLU A 132 16.94 -5.46 4.51
N GLN A 133 17.53 -5.60 3.32
CA GLN A 133 18.79 -4.95 2.95
C GLN A 133 18.75 -3.43 3.00
N LEU A 134 17.56 -2.84 2.93
CA LEU A 134 17.39 -1.38 2.99
C LEU A 134 17.26 -0.85 4.44
N HIS A 135 17.22 -1.74 5.43
CA HIS A 135 17.07 -1.41 6.85
C HIS A 135 15.91 -0.45 7.17
N VAL A 136 14.81 -0.53 6.41
CA VAL A 136 13.64 0.35 6.59
C VAL A 136 12.73 -0.10 7.73
N LEU A 137 12.90 -1.31 8.25
CA LEU A 137 12.14 -1.90 9.36
C LEU A 137 10.61 -1.76 9.21
N PRO A 138 10.00 -2.40 8.20
CA PRO A 138 8.54 -2.33 8.01
C PRO A 138 7.81 -3.02 9.18
N ASN A 139 6.57 -2.59 9.43
CA ASN A 139 5.73 -3.20 10.47
C ASN A 139 5.15 -4.57 10.09
N VAL A 140 5.14 -4.89 8.80
CA VAL A 140 4.64 -6.16 8.28
C VAL A 140 5.80 -7.14 8.13
N SER A 141 5.70 -8.29 8.77
CA SER A 141 6.57 -9.44 8.55
C SER A 141 5.82 -10.54 7.83
N TYR A 142 6.55 -11.39 7.16
CA TYR A 142 6.03 -12.52 6.40
C TYR A 142 6.60 -13.81 6.94
N LEU A 143 5.84 -14.91 6.81
CA LEU A 143 6.32 -16.24 7.08
C LEU A 143 6.64 -16.94 5.76
N ALA A 144 7.84 -17.47 5.64
CA ALA A 144 8.25 -18.26 4.48
C ALA A 144 7.34 -19.48 4.32
N LYS A 145 6.98 -19.78 3.08
CA LYS A 145 6.19 -20.97 2.76
C LYS A 145 7.00 -22.23 3.05
N VAL A 146 6.42 -23.13 3.81
CA VAL A 146 6.98 -24.48 3.97
C VAL A 146 6.58 -25.30 2.76
N ARG A 147 7.55 -25.92 2.12
CA ARG A 147 7.33 -26.88 1.04
C ARG A 147 7.64 -28.27 1.58
N ASN A 148 6.78 -29.22 1.28
CA ASN A 148 6.99 -30.63 1.59
C ASN A 148 7.67 -31.28 0.38
N THR A 149 8.91 -30.90 0.10
CA THR A 149 9.74 -31.46 -0.97
C THR A 149 11.15 -31.68 -0.42
N ASP A 150 11.79 -32.75 -0.82
CA ASP A 150 13.19 -33.06 -0.51
C ASP A 150 14.15 -32.32 -1.48
N GLU A 151 13.63 -31.61 -2.46
CA GLU A 151 14.45 -30.84 -3.39
C GLU A 151 15.04 -29.62 -2.71
N VAL A 152 16.35 -29.57 -2.65
CA VAL A 152 17.09 -28.34 -2.31
C VAL A 152 16.88 -27.36 -3.45
N ILE A 153 16.13 -26.27 -3.20
CA ILE A 153 16.05 -25.19 -4.17
C ILE A 153 17.41 -24.49 -4.14
N GLU A 154 18.27 -24.86 -5.08
CA GLU A 154 19.43 -24.02 -5.37
C GLU A 154 18.90 -22.63 -5.71
N SER A 155 19.26 -21.63 -4.91
CA SER A 155 18.99 -20.24 -5.27
C SER A 155 19.63 -20.04 -6.64
N GLU A 156 18.82 -19.82 -7.67
CA GLU A 156 19.35 -19.37 -8.96
C GLU A 156 20.20 -18.14 -8.65
N SER A 157 21.51 -18.36 -8.58
CA SER A 157 22.46 -17.28 -8.61
C SER A 157 22.13 -16.55 -9.91
N HIS A 158 21.67 -15.32 -9.80
CA HIS A 158 21.48 -14.44 -10.95
C HIS A 158 22.76 -14.52 -11.77
N HIS A 159 22.72 -15.30 -12.84
CA HIS A 159 23.76 -15.25 -13.84
C HIS A 159 23.77 -13.80 -14.32
N ALA A 160 24.81 -13.08 -13.91
CA ALA A 160 25.17 -11.84 -14.52
C ALA A 160 25.18 -12.10 -16.03
N ALA A 161 24.34 -11.41 -16.76
CA ALA A 161 24.33 -11.47 -18.22
C ALA A 161 25.80 -11.27 -18.67
N PRO A 162 26.31 -12.09 -19.59
CA PRO A 162 27.66 -11.91 -20.08
C PRO A 162 27.80 -10.48 -20.58
N ALA A 163 28.81 -9.77 -20.09
CA ALA A 163 29.16 -8.44 -20.54
C ALA A 163 29.25 -8.48 -22.08
N ALA A 164 28.41 -7.69 -22.74
CA ALA A 164 28.49 -7.53 -24.18
C ALA A 164 29.92 -7.01 -24.50
N GLU A 165 30.69 -7.85 -25.16
CA GLU A 165 32.01 -7.42 -25.71
C GLU A 165 31.74 -6.24 -26.63
N HIS A 166 32.27 -5.10 -26.22
CA HIS A 166 32.37 -3.93 -27.10
C HIS A 166 33.30 -4.26 -28.27
N ALA A 167 32.72 -4.51 -29.43
CA ALA A 167 33.44 -4.52 -30.68
C ALA A 167 34.06 -3.12 -30.89
N PRO A 168 35.35 -3.00 -31.25
CA PRO A 168 35.95 -1.69 -31.49
C PRO A 168 35.33 -1.06 -32.73
N ALA A 169 34.86 0.19 -32.58
CA ALA A 169 34.39 0.99 -33.69
C ALA A 169 35.53 1.26 -34.67
N THR A 170 35.43 0.71 -35.85
CA THR A 170 36.30 1.10 -36.97
C THR A 170 35.87 2.46 -37.48
N HIS A 171 36.76 3.45 -37.29
CA HIS A 171 36.67 4.74 -37.94
C HIS A 171 36.86 4.54 -39.45
N GLY A 172 35.83 4.69 -40.21
CA GLY A 172 35.87 4.84 -41.67
C GLY A 172 35.73 6.32 -41.99
N GLU A 173 36.86 6.88 -42.31
CA GLU A 173 37.06 8.18 -42.93
C GLU A 173 36.52 8.14 -44.38
N THR A 174 35.69 9.10 -44.75
CA THR A 174 35.71 9.75 -46.09
C THR A 174 34.65 10.85 -46.16
N ALA A 175 35.07 12.08 -46.28
CA ALA A 175 34.34 13.13 -47.02
C ALA A 175 34.60 12.94 -48.51
N PRO A 176 33.77 13.48 -49.46
CA PRO A 176 33.86 14.89 -49.82
C PRO A 176 32.54 15.56 -50.23
N ALA A 177 32.54 16.84 -50.10
CA ALA A 177 32.04 18.00 -50.82
C ALA A 177 31.08 17.85 -52.05
N HIS A 178 30.30 18.90 -52.16
CA HIS A 178 29.66 19.56 -53.32
C HIS A 178 28.10 19.49 -53.37
N HIS A 179 27.54 20.51 -53.26
CA HIS A 179 26.82 21.63 -53.87
C HIS A 179 25.75 22.21 -52.99
#